data_7b953d18d928390451b0bbc58d1d36af
#
_entry.id   7b953d18d928390451b0bbc58d1d36af
#
_cell.length_a   1.000
_cell.length_b   1.000
_cell.length_c   1.000
_cell.angle_alpha   90.00
_cell.angle_beta   90.00
_cell.angle_gamma   90.00
#
_symmetry.space_group_name_H-M   'P 1'
#
loop_
_entity.id
_entity.type
_entity.pdbx_description
1 polymer ?
#
loop_
_entity_poly.entity_id
_entity_poly.type
_entity_poly.pdbx_seq_one_letter_code
_entity_poly.pdbx_strand_id
1 'polypeptide(L)'
;MIEKFRSLSFWFTSHSSHEDPQSPHRIFKTLVFHIRPRMVAERTLRFTLTFGLGGMAVVLVTLQIFTGILLKFAYEPFPVQAYDSLIRLQTGFPFGQFIRNIHFWSANFLVGVLFLHGLRVFFTGAFRTPRRVNWIVGLSLFLLVLAANLTGYLLPWDQLAYWATTICLGMLDYIPGIGNRLQHWVMGGPQLGPAALRNFFALHTAVLPVIICALMTYHFWKIRKAGGLVVPKSPEEIPEEKPTMVPSNPNLLLREAAVALSAMACVLTVALLFDAPLGPPANPGLSPNPTKAPWYFAGVQEMLVHFHPTFALLIVLSLALGAFFLLPYLGGGAASPGVWFASADGRRTSVAAAIAAGLITPIAVILDEYVIDLAAWMPGWPQVVSNGLIPTALFIGLLAGVYIAIRKPFRAQRPETVQALVVFLLVMFVMLTIICAIFRGEGMALRWPGVRSN
;
A
#
# COMPACT_ATOMS: atom_id res chain seq x y z
N MET A 1 -7.19 -38.90 -23.67
CA MET A 1 -7.15 -37.58 -22.97
C MET A 1 -6.12 -36.61 -23.58
N ILE A 2 -5.06 -37.09 -24.18
CA ILE A 2 -4.00 -36.26 -24.83
C ILE A 2 -4.45 -35.67 -26.17
N GLU A 3 -5.30 -36.34 -26.94
CA GLU A 3 -5.80 -35.82 -28.22
C GLU A 3 -6.79 -34.64 -28.10
N LYS A 4 -7.54 -34.53 -27.00
CA LYS A 4 -8.43 -33.38 -26.75
C LYS A 4 -7.68 -32.07 -26.47
N PHE A 5 -6.44 -32.16 -25.97
CA PHE A 5 -5.60 -30.96 -25.78
C PHE A 5 -4.96 -30.44 -27.08
N ARG A 6 -4.79 -31.29 -28.09
CA ARG A 6 -4.32 -30.87 -29.44
C ARG A 6 -5.39 -30.07 -30.17
N SER A 7 -6.68 -30.30 -29.95
CA SER A 7 -7.76 -29.55 -30.59
C SER A 7 -7.89 -28.12 -30.06
N LEU A 8 -7.49 -27.85 -28.82
CA LEU A 8 -7.48 -26.48 -28.28
C LEU A 8 -6.31 -25.62 -28.81
N SER A 9 -5.21 -26.23 -29.21
CA SER A 9 -4.11 -25.51 -29.86
C SER A 9 -4.44 -25.05 -31.28
N PHE A 10 -5.36 -25.75 -31.96
CA PHE A 10 -5.79 -25.43 -33.34
C PHE A 10 -6.58 -24.11 -33.43
N TRP A 11 -7.20 -23.66 -32.32
CA TRP A 11 -7.91 -22.37 -32.27
C TRP A 11 -6.99 -21.13 -32.19
N PHE A 12 -5.69 -21.33 -31.96
CA PHE A 12 -4.71 -20.24 -31.82
C PHE A 12 -3.66 -20.15 -32.94
N THR A 13 -3.68 -21.07 -33.91
CA THR A 13 -2.75 -21.04 -35.05
C THR A 13 -3.48 -20.81 -36.36
N SER A 14 -3.22 -19.66 -36.94
CA SER A 14 -3.32 -19.24 -38.33
C SER A 14 -4.46 -19.75 -39.22
N HIS A 15 -5.33 -18.85 -39.65
CA HIS A 15 -5.72 -18.80 -41.06
C HIS A 15 -5.77 -17.33 -41.49
N SER A 16 -4.90 -17.00 -42.44
CA SER A 16 -5.00 -15.82 -43.32
C SER A 16 -6.17 -16.04 -44.29
N SER A 17 -7.39 -15.87 -43.85
CA SER A 17 -8.57 -15.71 -44.67
C SER A 17 -9.13 -14.33 -44.39
N HIS A 18 -9.67 -13.68 -45.38
CA HIS A 18 -10.31 -12.37 -45.36
C HIS A 18 -11.35 -12.27 -44.23
N GLU A 19 -10.86 -12.00 -43.00
CA GLU A 19 -11.75 -11.72 -41.86
C GLU A 19 -12.32 -10.30 -42.02
N ASP A 20 -13.62 -10.19 -41.95
CA ASP A 20 -14.34 -8.93 -41.93
C ASP A 20 -13.70 -7.94 -40.92
N PRO A 21 -13.34 -6.73 -41.35
CA PRO A 21 -12.75 -5.70 -40.48
C PRO A 21 -13.56 -5.39 -39.21
N GLN A 22 -14.87 -5.67 -39.22
CA GLN A 22 -15.81 -5.37 -38.14
C GLN A 22 -16.22 -6.61 -37.29
N SER A 23 -15.60 -7.78 -37.51
CA SER A 23 -15.99 -8.96 -36.76
C SER A 23 -15.69 -8.76 -35.24
N PRO A 24 -16.61 -9.17 -34.33
CA PRO A 24 -16.41 -9.06 -32.87
C PRO A 24 -15.12 -9.73 -32.40
N HIS A 25 -14.71 -10.78 -33.07
CA HIS A 25 -13.47 -11.52 -32.80
C HIS A 25 -12.20 -10.69 -33.10
N ARG A 26 -12.24 -9.86 -34.15
CA ARG A 26 -11.13 -8.96 -34.51
C ARG A 26 -11.06 -7.77 -33.53
N ILE A 27 -12.21 -7.22 -33.15
CA ILE A 27 -12.30 -6.15 -32.14
C ILE A 27 -11.74 -6.67 -30.81
N PHE A 28 -12.12 -7.86 -30.37
CA PHE A 28 -11.61 -8.48 -29.13
C PHE A 28 -10.10 -8.77 -29.20
N LYS A 29 -9.62 -9.37 -30.31
CA LYS A 29 -8.17 -9.55 -30.54
C LYS A 29 -7.43 -8.22 -30.51
N THR A 30 -7.97 -7.19 -31.16
CA THR A 30 -7.36 -5.86 -31.19
C THR A 30 -7.32 -5.25 -29.79
N LEU A 31 -8.39 -5.35 -28.99
CA LEU A 31 -8.45 -4.88 -27.62
C LEU A 31 -7.42 -5.59 -26.72
N VAL A 32 -7.38 -6.93 -26.78
CA VAL A 32 -6.43 -7.74 -26.00
C VAL A 32 -4.99 -7.41 -26.39
N PHE A 33 -4.68 -7.25 -27.68
CA PHE A 33 -3.34 -6.87 -28.13
C PHE A 33 -2.99 -5.39 -27.87
N HIS A 34 -3.98 -4.54 -27.60
CA HIS A 34 -3.71 -3.19 -27.10
C HIS A 34 -3.29 -3.18 -25.64
N ILE A 35 -3.73 -4.13 -24.85
CA ILE A 35 -3.35 -4.28 -23.44
C ILE A 35 -2.08 -5.12 -23.30
N ARG A 36 -1.87 -6.15 -24.13
CA ARG A 36 -0.78 -7.12 -24.02
C ARG A 36 0.19 -7.04 -25.20
N PRO A 37 1.50 -6.85 -25.01
CA PRO A 37 2.48 -6.84 -26.09
C PRO A 37 2.65 -8.25 -26.66
N ARG A 38 2.91 -8.36 -27.97
CA ARG A 38 3.22 -9.67 -28.64
C ARG A 38 4.61 -10.17 -28.28
N MET A 39 5.57 -9.26 -28.15
CA MET A 39 6.97 -9.53 -27.85
C MET A 39 7.38 -8.77 -26.59
N VAL A 40 8.23 -9.37 -25.79
CA VAL A 40 8.84 -8.76 -24.59
C VAL A 40 10.34 -8.96 -24.61
N ALA A 41 11.07 -8.05 -24.01
CA ALA A 41 12.51 -8.23 -23.87
C ALA A 41 12.81 -9.38 -22.89
N GLU A 42 13.64 -10.34 -23.28
CA GLU A 42 13.92 -11.55 -22.48
C GLU A 42 14.40 -11.21 -21.06
N ARG A 43 15.25 -10.17 -20.93
CA ARG A 43 15.74 -9.69 -19.62
C ARG A 43 14.64 -9.24 -18.67
N THR A 44 13.46 -8.80 -19.21
CA THR A 44 12.33 -8.40 -18.37
C THR A 44 11.56 -9.57 -17.76
N LEU A 45 11.82 -10.78 -18.24
CA LEU A 45 11.22 -12.02 -17.73
C LEU A 45 11.93 -12.56 -16.47
N ARG A 46 13.06 -11.97 -16.05
CA ARG A 46 13.72 -12.37 -14.79
C ARG A 46 12.81 -12.10 -13.61
N PHE A 47 12.51 -13.14 -12.83
CA PHE A 47 11.60 -13.02 -11.66
C PHE A 47 12.08 -11.95 -10.68
N THR A 48 13.37 -11.89 -10.39
CA THR A 48 13.99 -10.92 -9.47
C THR A 48 13.88 -9.47 -9.91
N LEU A 49 13.49 -9.20 -11.16
CA LEU A 49 13.26 -7.84 -11.63
C LEU A 49 11.96 -7.26 -11.09
N THR A 50 10.88 -8.05 -11.05
CA THR A 50 9.53 -7.57 -10.69
C THR A 50 8.91 -8.35 -9.55
N PHE A 51 9.40 -9.54 -9.24
CA PHE A 51 8.80 -10.52 -8.30
C PHE A 51 7.33 -10.82 -8.61
N GLY A 52 6.86 -10.49 -9.82
CA GLY A 52 5.46 -10.66 -10.20
C GLY A 52 4.47 -9.74 -9.47
N LEU A 53 4.95 -8.75 -8.68
CA LEU A 53 4.11 -7.94 -7.77
C LEU A 53 2.94 -7.25 -8.46
N GLY A 54 3.15 -6.74 -9.69
CA GLY A 54 2.07 -6.13 -10.47
C GLY A 54 0.98 -7.14 -10.86
N GLY A 55 1.37 -8.36 -11.24
CA GLY A 55 0.43 -9.45 -11.53
C GLY A 55 -0.32 -9.93 -10.28
N MET A 56 0.39 -10.09 -9.15
CA MET A 56 -0.25 -10.40 -7.85
C MET A 56 -1.30 -9.36 -7.48
N ALA A 57 -1.00 -8.06 -7.63
CA ALA A 57 -1.95 -6.99 -7.33
C ALA A 57 -3.25 -7.11 -8.16
N VAL A 58 -3.14 -7.44 -9.46
CA VAL A 58 -4.32 -7.67 -10.33
C VAL A 58 -5.18 -8.82 -9.82
N VAL A 59 -4.57 -9.94 -9.47
CA VAL A 59 -5.28 -11.11 -8.93
C VAL A 59 -5.99 -10.75 -7.64
N LEU A 60 -5.29 -10.06 -6.73
CA LEU A 60 -5.87 -9.64 -5.45
C LEU A 60 -7.02 -8.64 -5.62
N VAL A 61 -6.91 -7.66 -6.53
CA VAL A 61 -8.03 -6.75 -6.86
C VAL A 61 -9.21 -7.54 -7.45
N THR A 62 -8.95 -8.52 -8.31
CA THR A 62 -10.00 -9.38 -8.88
C THR A 62 -10.71 -10.19 -7.78
N LEU A 63 -9.97 -10.78 -6.84
CA LEU A 63 -10.53 -11.46 -5.67
C LEU A 63 -11.37 -10.52 -4.81
N GLN A 64 -10.89 -9.29 -4.57
CA GLN A 64 -11.62 -8.26 -3.82
C GLN A 64 -12.97 -7.94 -4.46
N ILE A 65 -12.99 -7.71 -5.77
CA ILE A 65 -14.23 -7.40 -6.50
C ILE A 65 -15.19 -8.60 -6.44
N PHE A 66 -14.69 -9.80 -6.74
CA PHE A 66 -15.53 -11.01 -6.77
C PHE A 66 -16.13 -11.34 -5.39
N THR A 67 -15.29 -11.40 -4.37
CA THR A 67 -15.74 -11.69 -3.00
C THR A 67 -16.60 -10.57 -2.43
N GLY A 68 -16.28 -9.29 -2.75
CA GLY A 68 -17.06 -8.13 -2.33
C GLY A 68 -18.47 -8.13 -2.90
N ILE A 69 -18.65 -8.53 -4.18
CA ILE A 69 -19.98 -8.70 -4.78
C ILE A 69 -20.76 -9.79 -4.06
N LEU A 70 -20.13 -10.93 -3.72
CA LEU A 70 -20.79 -12.01 -2.99
C LEU A 70 -21.22 -11.56 -1.58
N LEU A 71 -20.35 -10.85 -0.85
CA LEU A 71 -20.66 -10.33 0.48
C LEU A 71 -21.82 -9.33 0.45
N LYS A 72 -21.93 -8.52 -0.61
CA LYS A 72 -22.97 -7.50 -0.77
C LYS A 72 -24.39 -8.09 -0.79
N PHE A 73 -24.56 -9.34 -1.22
CA PHE A 73 -25.87 -9.99 -1.24
C PHE A 73 -26.43 -10.29 0.16
N ALA A 74 -25.55 -10.42 1.17
CA ALA A 74 -25.95 -10.78 2.54
C ALA A 74 -25.79 -9.61 3.52
N TYR A 75 -25.05 -8.57 3.18
CA TYR A 75 -24.72 -7.48 4.08
C TYR A 75 -25.77 -6.37 4.08
N GLU A 76 -26.14 -5.89 5.27
CA GLU A 76 -27.10 -4.81 5.49
C GLU A 76 -26.41 -3.57 6.11
N PRO A 77 -26.32 -2.42 5.41
CA PRO A 77 -25.53 -1.26 5.84
C PRO A 77 -26.26 -0.36 6.85
N PHE A 78 -26.73 -0.91 7.96
CA PHE A 78 -27.31 -0.19 9.09
C PHE A 78 -26.66 -0.67 10.39
N PRO A 79 -26.39 0.18 11.40
CA PRO A 79 -25.56 -0.14 12.56
C PRO A 79 -25.83 -1.49 13.23
N VAL A 80 -27.07 -1.75 13.63
CA VAL A 80 -27.44 -3.02 14.28
C VAL A 80 -27.42 -4.17 13.29
N GLN A 81 -28.04 -3.97 12.13
CA GLN A 81 -28.16 -5.00 11.08
C GLN A 81 -26.82 -5.35 10.45
N ALA A 82 -25.88 -4.42 10.38
CA ALA A 82 -24.55 -4.65 9.80
C ALA A 82 -23.82 -5.77 10.53
N TYR A 83 -23.72 -5.69 11.85
CA TYR A 83 -23.11 -6.73 12.67
C TYR A 83 -23.87 -8.07 12.56
N ASP A 84 -25.18 -8.04 12.73
CA ASP A 84 -26.03 -9.25 12.69
C ASP A 84 -26.00 -9.92 11.31
N SER A 85 -25.94 -9.14 10.23
CA SER A 85 -25.83 -9.68 8.87
C SER A 85 -24.53 -10.45 8.66
N LEU A 86 -23.42 -10.01 9.27
CA LEU A 86 -22.16 -10.76 9.26
C LEU A 86 -22.23 -12.05 10.08
N ILE A 87 -22.87 -12.03 11.24
CA ILE A 87 -23.09 -13.26 12.01
C ILE A 87 -23.93 -14.24 11.19
N ARG A 88 -25.05 -13.78 10.57
CA ARG A 88 -25.86 -14.63 9.68
C ARG A 88 -25.06 -15.14 8.48
N LEU A 89 -24.20 -14.31 7.89
CA LEU A 89 -23.32 -14.74 6.79
C LEU A 89 -22.40 -15.87 7.23
N GLN A 90 -21.79 -15.76 8.41
CA GLN A 90 -20.83 -16.75 8.92
C GLN A 90 -21.48 -18.08 9.31
N THR A 91 -22.68 -18.04 9.89
CA THR A 91 -23.34 -19.22 10.46
C THR A 91 -24.43 -19.83 9.58
N GLY A 92 -25.08 -19.03 8.74
CA GLY A 92 -26.26 -19.42 7.98
C GLY A 92 -26.05 -19.67 6.49
N PHE A 93 -24.94 -19.17 5.90
CA PHE A 93 -24.68 -19.33 4.46
C PHE A 93 -23.54 -20.33 4.20
N PRO A 94 -23.73 -21.29 3.27
CA PRO A 94 -22.63 -22.16 2.85
C PRO A 94 -21.42 -21.34 2.39
N PHE A 95 -20.24 -21.63 2.92
CA PHE A 95 -18.99 -20.92 2.64
C PHE A 95 -18.97 -19.41 3.00
N GLY A 96 -19.98 -18.89 3.70
CA GLY A 96 -20.05 -17.45 4.03
C GLY A 96 -18.85 -16.97 4.83
N GLN A 97 -18.43 -17.71 5.88
CA GLN A 97 -17.22 -17.46 6.64
C GLN A 97 -15.97 -17.45 5.73
N PHE A 98 -15.84 -18.45 4.86
CA PHE A 98 -14.68 -18.57 3.98
C PHE A 98 -14.59 -17.42 2.96
N ILE A 99 -15.73 -17.01 2.36
CA ILE A 99 -15.78 -15.85 1.45
C ILE A 99 -15.35 -14.56 2.17
N ARG A 100 -15.82 -14.37 3.42
CA ARG A 100 -15.40 -13.24 4.26
C ARG A 100 -13.90 -13.27 4.57
N ASN A 101 -13.37 -14.46 4.90
CA ASN A 101 -11.95 -14.67 5.16
C ASN A 101 -11.10 -14.33 3.92
N ILE A 102 -11.51 -14.80 2.72
CA ILE A 102 -10.81 -14.47 1.48
C ILE A 102 -10.80 -12.95 1.27
N HIS A 103 -11.95 -12.29 1.45
CA HIS A 103 -12.05 -10.84 1.28
C HIS A 103 -11.11 -10.09 2.22
N PHE A 104 -11.12 -10.43 3.50
CA PHE A 104 -10.28 -9.81 4.53
C PHE A 104 -8.79 -10.04 4.28
N TRP A 105 -8.38 -11.29 4.06
CA TRP A 105 -6.96 -11.62 3.90
C TRP A 105 -6.40 -11.11 2.58
N SER A 106 -7.15 -11.22 1.47
CA SER A 106 -6.69 -10.67 0.20
C SER A 106 -6.57 -9.14 0.22
N ALA A 107 -7.39 -8.42 1.03
CA ALA A 107 -7.23 -6.99 1.25
C ALA A 107 -5.90 -6.66 1.95
N ASN A 108 -5.56 -7.40 3.00
CA ASN A 108 -4.28 -7.24 3.71
C ASN A 108 -3.08 -7.56 2.82
N PHE A 109 -3.14 -8.65 2.04
CA PHE A 109 -2.10 -8.98 1.07
C PHE A 109 -1.98 -7.91 -0.01
N LEU A 110 -3.10 -7.34 -0.48
CA LEU A 110 -3.09 -6.30 -1.50
C LEU A 110 -2.32 -5.05 -1.04
N VAL A 111 -2.55 -4.59 0.19
CA VAL A 111 -1.78 -3.46 0.76
C VAL A 111 -0.29 -3.78 0.77
N GLY A 112 0.10 -4.95 1.28
CA GLY A 112 1.51 -5.38 1.33
C GLY A 112 2.15 -5.49 -0.05
N VAL A 113 1.45 -6.12 -1.00
CA VAL A 113 1.94 -6.31 -2.38
C VAL A 113 2.09 -4.96 -3.10
N LEU A 114 1.13 -4.04 -2.96
CA LEU A 114 1.22 -2.71 -3.58
C LEU A 114 2.34 -1.87 -2.98
N PHE A 115 2.53 -1.95 -1.67
CA PHE A 115 3.64 -1.31 -1.00
C PHE A 115 4.99 -1.81 -1.53
N LEU A 116 5.19 -3.13 -1.59
CA LEU A 116 6.39 -3.75 -2.15
C LEU A 116 6.56 -3.43 -3.66
N HIS A 117 5.45 -3.37 -4.41
CA HIS A 117 5.46 -2.96 -5.81
C HIS A 117 5.98 -1.52 -5.98
N GLY A 118 5.47 -0.59 -5.18
CA GLY A 118 5.94 0.80 -5.15
C GLY A 118 7.43 0.91 -4.81
N LEU A 119 7.88 0.20 -3.77
CA LEU A 119 9.30 0.14 -3.37
C LEU A 119 10.19 -0.43 -4.49
N ARG A 120 9.75 -1.52 -5.14
CA ARG A 120 10.49 -2.08 -6.27
C ARG A 120 10.63 -1.06 -7.39
N VAL A 121 9.55 -0.37 -7.78
CA VAL A 121 9.58 0.65 -8.82
C VAL A 121 10.52 1.79 -8.43
N PHE A 122 10.50 2.20 -7.17
CA PHE A 122 11.39 3.23 -6.62
C PHE A 122 12.86 2.81 -6.67
N PHE A 123 13.23 1.67 -6.07
CA PHE A 123 14.63 1.25 -5.94
C PHE A 123 15.28 0.84 -7.26
N THR A 124 14.49 0.48 -8.26
CA THR A 124 14.99 0.21 -9.62
C THR A 124 14.96 1.44 -10.54
N GLY A 125 14.53 2.61 -10.05
CA GLY A 125 14.41 3.81 -10.86
C GLY A 125 13.42 3.70 -12.02
N ALA A 126 12.49 2.74 -11.98
CA ALA A 126 11.53 2.46 -13.05
C ALA A 126 10.45 3.56 -13.21
N PHE A 127 10.39 4.52 -12.29
CA PHE A 127 9.51 5.69 -12.34
C PHE A 127 10.02 6.83 -13.23
N ARG A 128 11.26 6.78 -13.71
CA ARG A 128 11.89 7.84 -14.50
C ARG A 128 11.26 7.96 -15.90
N THR A 129 11.60 9.03 -16.62
CA THR A 129 11.12 9.26 -18.00
C THR A 129 11.30 8.00 -18.87
N PRO A 130 10.28 7.60 -19.63
CA PRO A 130 8.98 8.25 -19.91
C PRO A 130 7.85 7.86 -18.95
N ARG A 131 8.12 7.28 -17.76
CA ARG A 131 7.14 6.65 -16.86
C ARG A 131 6.70 7.54 -15.67
N ARG A 132 7.05 8.85 -15.67
CA ARG A 132 6.74 9.79 -14.59
C ARG A 132 5.24 9.82 -14.23
N VAL A 133 4.38 9.98 -15.23
CA VAL A 133 2.93 10.01 -15.03
C VAL A 133 2.42 8.67 -14.48
N ASN A 134 3.00 7.56 -14.94
CA ASN A 134 2.60 6.23 -14.46
C ASN A 134 2.96 5.99 -12.98
N TRP A 135 4.03 6.61 -12.50
CA TRP A 135 4.37 6.64 -11.08
C TRP A 135 3.29 7.33 -10.25
N ILE A 136 2.87 8.53 -10.70
CA ILE A 136 1.79 9.29 -10.04
C ILE A 136 0.50 8.46 -9.99
N VAL A 137 0.11 7.85 -11.11
CA VAL A 137 -1.07 6.98 -11.18
C VAL A 137 -0.93 5.78 -10.22
N GLY A 138 0.25 5.17 -10.14
CA GLY A 138 0.53 4.07 -9.21
C GLY A 138 0.40 4.48 -7.74
N LEU A 139 0.92 5.64 -7.36
CA LEU A 139 0.75 6.19 -6.01
C LEU A 139 -0.72 6.51 -5.71
N SER A 140 -1.44 7.09 -6.66
CA SER A 140 -2.88 7.35 -6.53
C SER A 140 -3.67 6.06 -6.35
N LEU A 141 -3.34 4.99 -7.08
CA LEU A 141 -3.94 3.66 -6.90
C LEU A 141 -3.67 3.10 -5.51
N PHE A 142 -2.45 3.24 -4.99
CA PHE A 142 -2.12 2.82 -3.63
C PHE A 142 -2.96 3.56 -2.57
N LEU A 143 -3.08 4.89 -2.69
CA LEU A 143 -3.89 5.70 -1.78
C LEU A 143 -5.39 5.33 -1.86
N LEU A 144 -5.91 5.04 -3.06
CA LEU A 144 -7.30 4.58 -3.23
C LEU A 144 -7.53 3.21 -2.61
N VAL A 145 -6.55 2.30 -2.67
CA VAL A 145 -6.64 1.00 -1.98
C VAL A 145 -6.61 1.19 -0.46
N LEU A 146 -5.80 2.10 0.09
CA LEU A 146 -5.84 2.45 1.51
C LEU A 146 -7.19 3.05 1.91
N ALA A 147 -7.78 3.93 1.08
CA ALA A 147 -9.12 4.47 1.29
C ALA A 147 -10.20 3.37 1.22
N ALA A 148 -10.07 2.41 0.30
CA ALA A 148 -10.95 1.24 0.24
C ALA A 148 -10.83 0.38 1.51
N ASN A 149 -9.61 0.15 2.01
CA ASN A 149 -9.40 -0.55 3.27
C ASN A 149 -10.03 0.20 4.45
N LEU A 150 -9.85 1.52 4.55
CA LEU A 150 -10.45 2.32 5.62
C LEU A 150 -11.98 2.28 5.58
N THR A 151 -12.57 2.46 4.39
CA THR A 151 -14.04 2.41 4.26
C THR A 151 -14.60 1.02 4.51
N GLY A 152 -13.90 -0.04 4.09
CA GLY A 152 -14.28 -1.43 4.35
C GLY A 152 -14.10 -1.85 5.81
N TYR A 153 -13.12 -1.25 6.49
CA TYR A 153 -12.83 -1.55 7.90
C TYR A 153 -13.99 -1.20 8.86
N LEU A 154 -14.75 -0.16 8.56
CA LEU A 154 -15.92 0.23 9.35
C LEU A 154 -17.11 -0.72 9.19
N LEU A 155 -17.24 -1.39 8.03
CA LEU A 155 -18.47 -2.12 7.66
C LEU A 155 -18.87 -3.23 8.65
N PRO A 156 -17.95 -3.97 9.30
CA PRO A 156 -18.33 -4.93 10.34
C PRO A 156 -19.10 -4.34 11.51
N TRP A 157 -18.97 -3.05 11.75
CA TRP A 157 -19.61 -2.33 12.86
C TRP A 157 -19.35 -2.98 14.21
N ASP A 158 -18.16 -3.56 14.36
CA ASP A 158 -17.68 -4.08 15.63
C ASP A 158 -16.98 -2.99 16.45
N GLN A 159 -16.66 -3.31 17.68
CA GLN A 159 -16.11 -2.39 18.66
C GLN A 159 -14.79 -1.74 18.21
N LEU A 160 -13.89 -2.55 17.66
CA LEU A 160 -12.59 -2.06 17.20
C LEU A 160 -12.71 -1.23 15.93
N ALA A 161 -13.51 -1.68 14.95
CA ALA A 161 -13.74 -0.96 13.69
C ALA A 161 -14.39 0.41 13.93
N TYR A 162 -15.38 0.48 14.80
CA TYR A 162 -16.05 1.72 15.17
C TYR A 162 -15.05 2.73 15.77
N TRP A 163 -14.32 2.34 16.81
CA TRP A 163 -13.44 3.26 17.52
C TRP A 163 -12.19 3.63 16.73
N ALA A 164 -11.58 2.68 16.00
CA ALA A 164 -10.46 2.99 15.13
C ALA A 164 -10.85 3.95 13.99
N THR A 165 -12.05 3.81 13.43
CA THR A 165 -12.58 4.76 12.44
C THR A 165 -12.91 6.12 13.07
N THR A 166 -13.50 6.14 14.24
CA THR A 166 -13.80 7.39 14.99
C THR A 166 -12.51 8.17 15.24
N ILE A 167 -11.46 7.52 15.72
CA ILE A 167 -10.15 8.14 15.96
C ILE A 167 -9.54 8.63 14.64
N CYS A 168 -9.54 7.79 13.59
CA CYS A 168 -8.99 8.15 12.29
C CYS A 168 -9.68 9.39 11.68
N LEU A 169 -11.01 9.45 11.74
CA LEU A 169 -11.77 10.60 11.25
C LEU A 169 -11.67 11.81 12.18
N GLY A 170 -11.50 11.58 13.50
CA GLY A 170 -11.21 12.62 14.47
C GLY A 170 -9.93 13.41 14.16
N MET A 171 -8.98 12.78 13.48
CA MET A 171 -7.75 13.45 13.03
C MET A 171 -8.00 14.56 12.00
N LEU A 172 -9.12 14.52 11.29
CA LEU A 172 -9.49 15.57 10.33
C LEU A 172 -9.73 16.92 11.05
N ASP A 173 -10.17 16.90 12.30
CA ASP A 173 -10.44 18.13 13.08
C ASP A 173 -9.15 18.95 13.31
N TYR A 174 -7.99 18.34 13.29
CA TYR A 174 -6.69 19.01 13.39
C TYR A 174 -6.30 19.81 12.15
N ILE A 175 -7.09 19.79 11.07
CA ILE A 175 -6.87 20.63 9.88
C ILE A 175 -7.35 22.04 10.17
N PRO A 176 -6.45 23.05 10.19
CA PRO A 176 -6.85 24.41 10.56
C PRO A 176 -7.92 24.98 9.64
N GLY A 177 -8.96 25.57 10.25
CA GLY A 177 -10.02 26.31 9.56
C GLY A 177 -11.13 25.48 8.93
N ILE A 178 -10.85 24.28 8.40
CA ILE A 178 -11.85 23.45 7.71
C ILE A 178 -12.08 22.08 8.35
N GLY A 179 -11.23 21.68 9.30
CA GLY A 179 -11.16 20.32 9.84
C GLY A 179 -12.49 19.81 10.37
N ASN A 180 -13.12 20.54 11.27
CA ASN A 180 -14.39 20.18 11.87
C ASN A 180 -15.51 20.01 10.81
N ARG A 181 -15.59 20.90 9.82
CA ARG A 181 -16.57 20.79 8.72
C ARG A 181 -16.30 19.55 7.87
N LEU A 182 -15.04 19.27 7.57
CA LEU A 182 -14.64 18.11 6.79
C LEU A 182 -14.95 16.81 7.52
N GLN A 183 -14.64 16.75 8.82
CA GLN A 183 -14.97 15.62 9.69
C GLN A 183 -16.48 15.36 9.69
N HIS A 184 -17.30 16.37 9.97
CA HIS A 184 -18.75 16.24 9.98
C HIS A 184 -19.31 15.81 8.61
N TRP A 185 -18.73 16.31 7.52
CA TRP A 185 -19.14 15.93 6.17
C TRP A 185 -18.84 14.46 5.88
N VAL A 186 -17.65 13.97 6.24
CA VAL A 186 -17.27 12.56 6.04
C VAL A 186 -18.05 11.63 6.95
N MET A 187 -18.25 12.01 8.22
CA MET A 187 -19.03 11.22 9.19
C MET A 187 -20.55 11.28 8.92
N GLY A 188 -21.00 12.24 8.13
CA GLY A 188 -22.44 12.48 7.92
C GLY A 188 -23.14 13.05 9.14
N GLY A 189 -22.39 13.68 10.08
CA GLY A 189 -22.89 14.27 11.32
C GLY A 189 -21.77 14.46 12.36
N PRO A 190 -22.11 14.89 13.58
CA PRO A 190 -21.13 15.15 14.65
C PRO A 190 -20.50 13.88 15.22
N GLN A 191 -21.11 12.73 15.00
CA GLN A 191 -20.63 11.43 15.48
C GLN A 191 -20.77 10.36 14.41
N LEU A 192 -19.96 9.31 14.51
CA LEU A 192 -20.03 8.17 13.64
C LEU A 192 -21.36 7.43 13.84
N GLY A 193 -22.18 7.37 12.79
CA GLY A 193 -23.54 6.87 12.87
C GLY A 193 -24.04 6.23 11.56
N PRO A 194 -25.36 6.03 11.42
CA PRO A 194 -25.95 5.38 10.23
C PRO A 194 -25.60 6.06 8.91
N ALA A 195 -25.45 7.38 8.90
CA ALA A 195 -25.08 8.13 7.69
C ALA A 195 -23.65 7.79 7.24
N ALA A 196 -22.69 7.76 8.18
CA ALA A 196 -21.33 7.37 7.91
C ALA A 196 -21.25 5.93 7.36
N LEU A 197 -21.94 4.99 7.98
CA LEU A 197 -21.95 3.59 7.54
C LEU A 197 -22.47 3.44 6.10
N ARG A 198 -23.58 4.11 5.76
CA ARG A 198 -24.13 4.12 4.39
C ARG A 198 -23.17 4.76 3.38
N ASN A 199 -22.58 5.90 3.74
CA ASN A 199 -21.62 6.60 2.88
C ASN A 199 -20.39 5.72 2.62
N PHE A 200 -19.85 5.10 3.67
CA PHE A 200 -18.69 4.21 3.55
C PHE A 200 -19.03 2.95 2.74
N PHE A 201 -20.22 2.39 2.94
CA PHE A 201 -20.68 1.27 2.13
C PHE A 201 -20.78 1.66 0.64
N ALA A 202 -21.34 2.81 0.30
CA ALA A 202 -21.44 3.29 -1.08
C ALA A 202 -20.03 3.56 -1.68
N LEU A 203 -19.14 4.21 -0.93
CA LEU A 203 -17.77 4.46 -1.34
C LEU A 203 -17.02 3.13 -1.57
N HIS A 204 -17.09 2.20 -0.62
CA HIS A 204 -16.37 0.92 -0.64
C HIS A 204 -16.86 0.00 -1.76
N THR A 205 -18.18 -0.11 -1.95
CA THR A 205 -18.76 -1.11 -2.87
C THR A 205 -18.98 -0.61 -4.30
N ALA A 206 -18.97 0.70 -4.54
CA ALA A 206 -19.23 1.27 -5.85
C ALA A 206 -18.17 2.27 -6.30
N VAL A 207 -17.99 3.39 -5.57
CA VAL A 207 -17.18 4.51 -6.06
C VAL A 207 -15.70 4.13 -6.16
N LEU A 208 -15.12 3.64 -5.07
CA LEU A 208 -13.69 3.30 -5.04
C LEU A 208 -13.33 2.15 -6.00
N PRO A 209 -14.07 1.02 -6.06
CA PRO A 209 -13.79 -0.03 -7.03
C PRO A 209 -13.83 0.45 -8.49
N VAL A 210 -14.80 1.28 -8.86
CA VAL A 210 -14.89 1.83 -10.22
C VAL A 210 -13.69 2.71 -10.55
N ILE A 211 -13.30 3.61 -9.64
CA ILE A 211 -12.13 4.47 -9.83
C ILE A 211 -10.84 3.64 -9.89
N ILE A 212 -10.68 2.65 -9.00
CA ILE A 212 -9.51 1.74 -9.00
C ILE A 212 -9.41 1.01 -10.34
N CYS A 213 -10.50 0.42 -10.84
CA CYS A 213 -10.50 -0.28 -12.13
C CYS A 213 -10.15 0.65 -13.29
N ALA A 214 -10.72 1.86 -13.34
CA ALA A 214 -10.43 2.85 -14.37
C ALA A 214 -8.96 3.28 -14.37
N LEU A 215 -8.42 3.63 -13.18
CA LEU A 215 -7.02 4.02 -13.05
C LEU A 215 -6.07 2.85 -13.28
N MET A 216 -6.41 1.63 -12.87
CA MET A 216 -5.61 0.44 -13.14
C MET A 216 -5.51 0.16 -14.65
N THR A 217 -6.62 0.31 -15.38
CA THR A 217 -6.64 0.21 -16.84
C THR A 217 -5.73 1.28 -17.48
N TYR A 218 -5.82 2.51 -16.99
CA TYR A 218 -4.96 3.61 -17.44
C TYR A 218 -3.49 3.36 -17.10
N HIS A 219 -3.19 2.80 -15.92
CA HIS A 219 -1.86 2.41 -15.48
C HIS A 219 -1.21 1.41 -16.45
N PHE A 220 -1.92 0.35 -16.82
CA PHE A 220 -1.44 -0.64 -17.79
C PHE A 220 -1.25 -0.05 -19.20
N TRP A 221 -2.19 0.79 -19.64
CA TRP A 221 -2.05 1.48 -20.92
C TRP A 221 -0.79 2.35 -20.97
N LYS A 222 -0.48 3.06 -19.87
CA LYS A 222 0.75 3.86 -19.75
C LYS A 222 2.03 3.01 -19.76
N ILE A 223 2.02 1.85 -19.09
CA ILE A 223 3.16 0.91 -19.13
C ILE A 223 3.40 0.47 -20.57
N ARG A 224 2.36 0.08 -21.28
CA ARG A 224 2.48 -0.34 -22.66
C ARG A 224 2.97 0.78 -23.57
N LYS A 225 2.40 1.98 -23.45
CA LYS A 225 2.82 3.15 -24.25
C LYS A 225 4.30 3.53 -23.99
N ALA A 226 4.81 3.22 -22.81
CA ALA A 226 6.23 3.42 -22.46
C ALA A 226 7.15 2.26 -22.90
N GLY A 227 6.68 1.34 -23.75
CA GLY A 227 7.46 0.21 -24.25
C GLY A 227 7.53 -1.01 -23.33
N GLY A 228 6.57 -1.15 -22.38
CA GLY A 228 6.54 -2.27 -21.44
C GLY A 228 7.38 -2.04 -20.17
N LEU A 229 7.93 -3.11 -19.61
CA LEU A 229 8.79 -3.03 -18.43
C LEU A 229 10.15 -2.39 -18.76
N VAL A 230 10.79 -1.83 -17.73
CA VAL A 230 12.16 -1.32 -17.87
C VAL A 230 13.11 -2.49 -18.12
N VAL A 231 13.88 -2.41 -19.22
CA VAL A 231 14.95 -3.34 -19.50
C VAL A 231 16.17 -2.94 -18.67
N PRO A 232 16.68 -3.81 -17.76
CA PRO A 232 17.91 -3.50 -17.03
C PRO A 232 19.07 -3.34 -18.00
N LYS A 233 19.84 -2.25 -17.86
CA LYS A 233 21.09 -2.04 -18.60
C LYS A 233 22.25 -2.45 -17.71
N SER A 234 23.15 -3.30 -18.22
CA SER A 234 24.45 -3.52 -17.59
C SER A 234 25.32 -2.29 -17.78
N PRO A 235 26.13 -1.89 -16.78
CA PRO A 235 27.13 -0.81 -16.97
C PRO A 235 28.14 -1.07 -18.07
N GLU A 236 28.34 -2.34 -18.42
CA GLU A 236 29.32 -2.80 -19.43
C GLU A 236 28.72 -2.92 -20.83
N GLU A 237 27.41 -2.68 -21.00
CA GLU A 237 26.74 -2.81 -22.30
C GLU A 237 26.99 -1.61 -23.20
N ILE A 238 27.41 -1.92 -24.44
CA ILE A 238 27.49 -0.96 -25.52
C ILE A 238 26.07 -0.37 -25.74
N PRO A 239 25.92 0.98 -25.84
CA PRO A 239 24.61 1.64 -25.88
C PRO A 239 23.68 1.21 -27.03
N GLU A 240 24.18 0.54 -28.06
CA GLU A 240 23.46 0.23 -29.29
C GLU A 240 22.91 -1.19 -29.39
N GLU A 241 23.19 -2.08 -28.43
CA GLU A 241 22.69 -3.44 -28.50
C GLU A 241 21.21 -3.53 -28.21
N LYS A 242 20.41 -3.86 -29.23
CA LYS A 242 18.96 -4.05 -29.08
C LYS A 242 18.70 -5.28 -28.21
N PRO A 243 17.78 -5.18 -27.23
CA PRO A 243 17.47 -6.30 -26.37
C PRO A 243 16.89 -7.47 -27.18
N THR A 244 17.31 -8.69 -26.84
CA THR A 244 16.71 -9.92 -27.37
C THR A 244 15.23 -9.94 -27.05
N MET A 245 14.39 -10.08 -28.08
CA MET A 245 12.93 -10.09 -27.94
C MET A 245 12.41 -11.52 -28.05
N VAL A 246 11.52 -11.91 -27.15
CA VAL A 246 10.88 -13.23 -27.14
C VAL A 246 9.35 -13.08 -27.16
N PRO A 247 8.61 -14.08 -27.70
CA PRO A 247 7.15 -14.05 -27.69
C PRO A 247 6.59 -13.99 -26.26
N SER A 248 5.59 -13.15 -26.04
CA SER A 248 4.90 -13.07 -24.73
C SER A 248 4.20 -14.39 -24.38
N ASN A 249 3.66 -15.09 -25.37
CA ASN A 249 3.09 -16.42 -25.22
C ASN A 249 4.08 -17.46 -25.80
N PRO A 250 4.56 -18.46 -25.03
CA PRO A 250 4.16 -18.77 -23.64
C PRO A 250 4.96 -18.04 -22.54
N ASN A 251 6.07 -17.39 -22.88
CA ASN A 251 7.13 -16.98 -21.93
C ASN A 251 6.63 -16.09 -20.77
N LEU A 252 5.95 -15.00 -21.07
CA LEU A 252 5.39 -14.11 -20.03
C LEU A 252 4.12 -14.72 -19.42
N LEU A 253 3.26 -15.32 -20.25
CA LEU A 253 1.96 -15.87 -19.81
C LEU A 253 2.12 -16.92 -18.74
N LEU A 254 3.01 -17.89 -18.90
CA LEU A 254 3.22 -18.96 -17.91
C LEU A 254 3.76 -18.40 -16.59
N ARG A 255 4.65 -17.39 -16.64
CA ARG A 255 5.16 -16.75 -15.42
C ARG A 255 4.07 -15.97 -14.69
N GLU A 256 3.26 -15.21 -15.41
CA GLU A 256 2.11 -14.49 -14.84
C GLU A 256 1.08 -15.47 -14.25
N ALA A 257 0.78 -16.57 -14.94
CA ALA A 257 -0.11 -17.61 -14.45
C ALA A 257 0.43 -18.29 -13.18
N ALA A 258 1.72 -18.63 -13.15
CA ALA A 258 2.35 -19.21 -11.96
C ALA A 258 2.27 -18.28 -10.75
N VAL A 259 2.59 -16.99 -10.94
CA VAL A 259 2.48 -15.97 -9.90
C VAL A 259 1.04 -15.80 -9.42
N ALA A 260 0.08 -15.76 -10.36
CA ALA A 260 -1.34 -15.63 -10.05
C ALA A 260 -1.86 -16.81 -9.22
N LEU A 261 -1.55 -18.04 -9.65
CA LEU A 261 -1.94 -19.26 -8.94
C LEU A 261 -1.28 -19.36 -7.56
N SER A 262 0.00 -18.99 -7.44
CA SER A 262 0.70 -18.97 -6.15
C SER A 262 0.10 -17.95 -5.18
N ALA A 263 -0.20 -16.74 -5.64
CA ALA A 263 -0.85 -15.70 -4.84
C ALA A 263 -2.25 -16.15 -4.39
N MET A 264 -3.03 -16.73 -5.31
CA MET A 264 -4.36 -17.27 -5.00
C MET A 264 -4.28 -18.41 -3.98
N ALA A 265 -3.39 -19.39 -4.19
CA ALA A 265 -3.19 -20.49 -3.26
C ALA A 265 -2.79 -19.99 -1.87
N CYS A 266 -1.90 -18.99 -1.78
CA CYS A 266 -1.51 -18.38 -0.50
C CYS A 266 -2.71 -17.75 0.22
N VAL A 267 -3.52 -16.94 -0.48
CA VAL A 267 -4.72 -16.32 0.11
C VAL A 267 -5.73 -17.36 0.57
N LEU A 268 -6.02 -18.36 -0.27
CA LEU A 268 -6.99 -19.43 0.06
C LEU A 268 -6.51 -20.23 1.27
N THR A 269 -5.22 -20.57 1.33
CA THR A 269 -4.64 -21.28 2.48
C THR A 269 -4.78 -20.47 3.76
N VAL A 270 -4.43 -19.19 3.73
CA VAL A 270 -4.57 -18.33 4.92
C VAL A 270 -6.03 -18.16 5.30
N ALA A 271 -6.93 -18.01 4.33
CA ALA A 271 -8.37 -17.90 4.58
C ALA A 271 -9.01 -19.19 5.15
N LEU A 272 -8.41 -20.34 4.89
CA LEU A 272 -8.83 -21.62 5.48
C LEU A 272 -8.32 -21.78 6.91
N LEU A 273 -7.14 -21.29 7.21
CA LEU A 273 -6.48 -21.48 8.50
C LEU A 273 -6.82 -20.41 9.53
N PHE A 274 -7.18 -19.21 9.09
CA PHE A 274 -7.37 -18.05 9.96
C PHE A 274 -8.67 -17.32 9.62
N ASP A 275 -9.55 -17.26 10.59
CA ASP A 275 -10.78 -16.48 10.45
C ASP A 275 -10.49 -14.97 10.44
N ALA A 276 -11.25 -14.26 9.61
CA ALA A 276 -11.27 -12.81 9.66
C ALA A 276 -11.82 -12.36 11.03
N PRO A 277 -11.10 -11.48 11.76
CA PRO A 277 -11.54 -11.10 13.10
C PRO A 277 -12.91 -10.40 13.05
N LEU A 278 -13.70 -10.64 14.08
CA LEU A 278 -14.95 -9.93 14.35
C LEU A 278 -15.04 -9.79 15.88
N GLY A 279 -14.94 -8.55 16.36
CA GLY A 279 -15.08 -8.23 17.78
C GLY A 279 -16.53 -8.23 18.24
N PRO A 280 -16.81 -7.83 19.50
CA PRO A 280 -18.18 -7.58 19.95
C PRO A 280 -18.81 -6.41 19.17
N PRO A 281 -20.16 -6.30 19.14
CA PRO A 281 -20.83 -5.19 18.47
C PRO A 281 -20.40 -3.84 19.03
N ALA A 282 -20.39 -2.83 18.19
CA ALA A 282 -19.94 -1.48 18.55
C ALA A 282 -20.75 -0.88 19.72
N ASN A 283 -20.04 -0.40 20.72
CA ASN A 283 -20.58 0.37 21.82
C ASN A 283 -19.96 1.78 21.81
N PRO A 284 -20.70 2.81 21.38
CA PRO A 284 -20.22 4.20 21.38
C PRO A 284 -19.88 4.75 22.77
N GLY A 285 -20.43 4.17 23.84
CA GLY A 285 -20.20 4.61 25.22
C GLY A 285 -18.94 4.06 25.87
N LEU A 286 -18.22 3.13 25.22
CA LEU A 286 -17.06 2.47 25.82
C LEU A 286 -15.94 2.31 24.80
N SER A 287 -14.89 3.14 24.92
CA SER A 287 -13.69 3.00 24.07
C SER A 287 -12.82 1.83 24.52
N PRO A 288 -12.35 0.95 23.60
CA PRO A 288 -11.34 -0.04 23.93
C PRO A 288 -10.03 0.63 24.37
N ASN A 289 -9.32 0.00 25.30
CA ASN A 289 -8.03 0.48 25.76
C ASN A 289 -7.00 -0.68 25.77
N PRO A 290 -6.02 -0.68 24.87
CA PRO A 290 -5.78 0.30 23.80
C PRO A 290 -6.67 0.11 22.57
N THR A 291 -6.95 1.19 21.84
CA THR A 291 -7.52 1.12 20.49
C THR A 291 -6.38 1.17 19.47
N LYS A 292 -6.02 0.02 18.90
CA LYS A 292 -4.93 -0.09 17.92
C LYS A 292 -5.46 0.00 16.49
N ALA A 293 -4.78 0.79 15.66
CA ALA A 293 -5.03 0.86 14.23
C ALA A 293 -4.63 -0.45 13.53
N PRO A 294 -5.19 -0.74 12.34
CA PRO A 294 -4.68 -1.80 11.47
C PRO A 294 -3.17 -1.66 11.23
N TRP A 295 -2.48 -2.80 11.04
CA TRP A 295 -1.01 -2.86 10.97
C TRP A 295 -0.37 -1.84 10.00
N TYR A 296 -1.03 -1.55 8.88
CA TYR A 296 -0.52 -0.61 7.87
C TYR A 296 -0.69 0.86 8.26
N PHE A 297 -1.45 1.17 9.31
CA PHE A 297 -1.55 2.50 9.94
C PHE A 297 -0.86 2.57 11.32
N ALA A 298 -0.44 1.45 11.88
CA ALA A 298 0.14 1.39 13.22
C ALA A 298 1.39 2.29 13.36
N GLY A 299 2.22 2.39 12.34
CA GLY A 299 3.37 3.31 12.35
C GLY A 299 2.98 4.78 12.36
N VAL A 300 1.87 5.15 11.72
CA VAL A 300 1.31 6.51 11.81
C VAL A 300 0.70 6.75 13.20
N GLN A 301 0.02 5.76 13.75
CA GLN A 301 -0.51 5.83 15.11
C GLN A 301 0.61 6.02 16.14
N GLU A 302 1.72 5.28 16.02
CA GLU A 302 2.87 5.46 16.89
C GLU A 302 3.48 6.86 16.76
N MET A 303 3.59 7.38 15.53
CA MET A 303 4.07 8.75 15.31
C MET A 303 3.18 9.79 16.01
N LEU A 304 1.86 9.56 16.10
CA LEU A 304 0.92 10.45 16.78
C LEU A 304 1.06 10.45 18.32
N VAL A 305 1.70 9.44 18.90
CA VAL A 305 2.06 9.45 20.34
C VAL A 305 3.17 10.46 20.61
N HIS A 306 4.09 10.64 19.66
CA HIS A 306 5.30 11.46 19.83
C HIS A 306 5.20 12.88 19.26
N PHE A 307 4.22 13.13 18.37
CA PHE A 307 4.06 14.42 17.70
C PHE A 307 2.64 14.96 17.86
N HIS A 308 2.51 16.26 18.02
CA HIS A 308 1.21 16.91 17.95
C HIS A 308 0.50 16.55 16.62
N PRO A 309 -0.77 16.13 16.63
CA PRO A 309 -1.46 15.60 15.43
C PRO A 309 -1.39 16.50 14.20
N THR A 310 -1.48 17.81 14.36
CA THR A 310 -1.32 18.77 13.24
C THR A 310 0.01 18.59 12.52
N PHE A 311 1.12 18.40 13.26
CA PHE A 311 2.45 18.24 12.65
C PHE A 311 2.63 16.85 12.07
N ALA A 312 2.22 15.80 12.78
CA ALA A 312 2.32 14.43 12.28
C ALA A 312 1.57 14.25 10.95
N LEU A 313 0.31 14.68 10.89
CA LEU A 313 -0.57 14.43 9.75
C LEU A 313 -0.40 15.46 8.63
N LEU A 314 -0.42 16.77 8.96
CA LEU A 314 -0.42 17.79 7.92
C LEU A 314 0.98 18.11 7.40
N ILE A 315 2.00 18.08 8.26
CA ILE A 315 3.35 18.47 7.85
C ILE A 315 4.14 17.23 7.47
N VAL A 316 4.40 16.31 8.38
CA VAL A 316 5.29 15.17 8.12
C VAL A 316 4.72 14.26 7.06
N LEU A 317 3.44 13.83 7.19
CA LEU A 317 2.83 12.91 6.24
C LEU A 317 2.60 13.57 4.88
N SER A 318 2.13 14.84 4.85
CA SER A 318 1.90 15.57 3.58
C SER A 318 3.20 15.86 2.85
N LEU A 319 4.28 16.22 3.57
CA LEU A 319 5.60 16.39 2.97
C LEU A 319 6.16 15.08 2.42
N ALA A 320 6.00 13.97 3.15
CA ALA A 320 6.42 12.66 2.68
C ALA A 320 5.68 12.25 1.41
N LEU A 321 4.34 12.35 1.40
CA LEU A 321 3.52 12.07 0.22
C LEU A 321 3.89 13.01 -0.93
N GLY A 322 3.96 14.32 -0.68
CA GLY A 322 4.37 15.31 -1.67
C GLY A 322 5.73 15.01 -2.28
N ALA A 323 6.71 14.64 -1.46
CA ALA A 323 8.04 14.23 -1.93
C ALA A 323 7.96 13.00 -2.86
N PHE A 324 7.17 11.97 -2.52
CA PHE A 324 6.98 10.80 -3.39
C PHE A 324 6.29 11.16 -4.72
N PHE A 325 5.31 12.05 -4.73
CA PHE A 325 4.66 12.52 -5.95
C PHE A 325 5.60 13.34 -6.82
N LEU A 326 6.45 14.20 -6.21
CA LEU A 326 7.39 15.06 -6.91
C LEU A 326 8.70 14.36 -7.33
N LEU A 327 9.01 13.20 -6.73
CA LEU A 327 10.25 12.45 -6.95
C LEU A 327 10.66 12.30 -8.43
N PRO A 328 9.76 11.98 -9.39
CA PRO A 328 10.14 11.85 -10.79
C PRO A 328 10.62 13.13 -11.44
N TYR A 329 10.34 14.27 -10.83
CA TYR A 329 10.67 15.60 -11.35
C TYR A 329 11.92 16.21 -10.67
N LEU A 330 12.30 15.70 -9.48
CA LEU A 330 13.41 16.24 -8.69
C LEU A 330 14.79 15.68 -9.07
N GLY A 331 14.85 14.65 -9.91
CA GLY A 331 16.10 13.94 -10.22
C GLY A 331 16.61 14.18 -11.64
N GLY A 332 17.57 15.08 -11.82
CA GLY A 332 18.50 15.07 -12.94
C GLY A 332 19.66 14.11 -12.62
N GLY A 333 19.84 13.03 -13.35
CA GLY A 333 21.00 12.17 -13.18
C GLY A 333 20.86 10.80 -13.86
N ALA A 334 21.93 10.38 -14.51
CA ALA A 334 22.07 9.16 -15.31
C ALA A 334 22.21 7.90 -14.43
N ALA A 335 21.23 7.61 -13.56
CA ALA A 335 21.20 6.28 -12.97
C ALA A 335 20.53 5.34 -13.97
N SER A 336 21.19 4.24 -14.26
CA SER A 336 20.69 3.20 -15.19
C SER A 336 19.37 2.64 -14.67
N PRO A 337 18.23 2.84 -15.36
CA PRO A 337 16.95 2.32 -14.91
C PRO A 337 16.99 0.78 -14.95
N GLY A 338 16.33 0.15 -13.95
CA GLY A 338 16.28 -1.30 -13.83
C GLY A 338 17.35 -1.91 -12.91
N VAL A 339 18.30 -1.12 -12.41
CA VAL A 339 19.34 -1.56 -11.47
C VAL A 339 18.92 -1.20 -10.04
N TRP A 340 18.92 -2.19 -9.13
CA TRP A 340 18.61 -2.00 -7.73
C TRP A 340 19.61 -1.09 -7.04
N PHE A 341 19.13 -0.09 -6.31
CA PHE A 341 19.91 0.91 -5.58
C PHE A 341 20.90 1.72 -6.45
N ALA A 342 20.70 1.72 -7.76
CA ALA A 342 21.52 2.40 -8.77
C ALA A 342 22.96 1.91 -8.89
N SER A 343 23.62 1.50 -7.80
CA SER A 343 25.00 0.97 -7.76
C SER A 343 25.29 0.13 -6.52
N ALA A 344 26.51 -0.45 -6.44
CA ALA A 344 26.99 -1.16 -5.26
C ALA A 344 27.17 -0.21 -4.06
N ASP A 345 27.63 1.02 -4.29
CA ASP A 345 27.80 2.03 -3.25
C ASP A 345 26.44 2.55 -2.76
N GLY A 346 25.46 2.73 -3.65
CA GLY A 346 24.08 3.03 -3.29
C GLY A 346 23.47 1.94 -2.39
N ARG A 347 23.76 0.66 -2.67
CA ARG A 347 23.33 -0.45 -1.81
C ARG A 347 23.99 -0.40 -0.43
N ARG A 348 25.32 -0.20 -0.35
CA ARG A 348 26.05 -0.09 0.94
C ARG A 348 25.53 1.08 1.79
N THR A 349 25.32 2.23 1.15
CA THR A 349 24.73 3.42 1.79
C THR A 349 23.34 3.16 2.33
N SER A 350 22.51 2.43 1.56
CA SER A 350 21.15 2.06 1.98
C SER A 350 21.14 1.07 3.15
N VAL A 351 22.07 0.11 3.19
CA VAL A 351 22.23 -0.80 4.34
C VAL A 351 22.65 -0.05 5.59
N ALA A 352 23.62 0.87 5.48
CA ALA A 352 24.03 1.71 6.61
C ALA A 352 22.87 2.55 7.14
N ALA A 353 22.06 3.13 6.25
CA ALA A 353 20.86 3.89 6.61
C ALA A 353 19.81 3.01 7.32
N ALA A 354 19.63 1.76 6.87
CA ALA A 354 18.71 0.81 7.50
C ALA A 354 19.15 0.47 8.93
N ILE A 355 20.44 0.19 9.13
CA ILE A 355 21.00 -0.10 10.46
C ILE A 355 20.84 1.12 11.38
N ALA A 356 21.18 2.31 10.89
CA ALA A 356 21.02 3.54 11.66
C ALA A 356 19.56 3.76 12.08
N ALA A 357 18.58 3.59 11.18
CA ALA A 357 17.16 3.72 11.51
C ALA A 357 16.72 2.67 12.55
N GLY A 358 17.14 1.42 12.39
CA GLY A 358 16.82 0.32 13.33
C GLY A 358 17.32 0.56 14.74
N LEU A 359 18.42 1.31 14.89
CA LEU A 359 18.98 1.67 16.20
C LEU A 359 18.38 2.98 16.74
N ILE A 360 18.33 4.02 15.92
CA ILE A 360 17.91 5.36 16.34
C ILE A 360 16.42 5.37 16.73
N THR A 361 15.56 4.67 15.98
CA THR A 361 14.11 4.75 16.20
C THR A 361 13.69 4.26 17.60
N PRO A 362 14.04 3.03 18.04
CA PRO A 362 13.66 2.58 19.38
C PRO A 362 14.32 3.42 20.48
N ILE A 363 15.55 3.89 20.29
CA ILE A 363 16.20 4.79 21.25
C ILE A 363 15.42 6.11 21.36
N ALA A 364 15.01 6.71 20.22
CA ALA A 364 14.25 7.95 20.22
C ALA A 364 12.88 7.77 20.93
N VAL A 365 12.17 6.67 20.67
CA VAL A 365 10.91 6.35 21.34
C VAL A 365 11.10 6.20 22.87
N ILE A 366 12.14 5.49 23.32
CA ILE A 366 12.43 5.31 24.76
C ILE A 366 12.79 6.65 25.41
N LEU A 367 13.59 7.47 24.72
CA LEU A 367 13.97 8.80 25.25
C LEU A 367 12.74 9.72 25.37
N ASP A 368 11.87 9.72 24.37
CA ASP A 368 10.64 10.53 24.39
C ASP A 368 9.67 10.06 25.49
N GLU A 369 9.53 8.75 25.71
CA GLU A 369 8.62 8.18 26.71
C GLU A 369 9.08 8.41 28.15
N TYR A 370 10.41 8.34 28.43
CA TYR A 370 10.92 8.28 29.80
C TYR A 370 11.86 9.42 30.20
N VAL A 371 12.38 10.19 29.26
CA VAL A 371 13.42 11.20 29.52
C VAL A 371 13.03 12.59 29.08
N ILE A 372 12.43 12.70 27.89
CA ILE A 372 12.18 14.00 27.25
C ILE A 372 10.70 14.38 27.43
N ASP A 373 10.42 15.32 28.31
CA ASP A 373 9.09 15.92 28.47
C ASP A 373 9.18 17.41 28.13
N LEU A 374 9.07 17.73 26.84
CA LEU A 374 9.15 19.10 26.36
C LEU A 374 8.00 19.97 26.89
N ALA A 375 6.84 19.40 27.16
CA ALA A 375 5.71 20.12 27.72
C ALA A 375 5.99 20.52 29.19
N ALA A 376 6.56 19.61 29.97
CA ALA A 376 6.95 19.90 31.36
C ALA A 376 8.16 20.85 31.45
N TRP A 377 9.11 20.76 30.49
CA TRP A 377 10.30 21.63 30.48
C TRP A 377 9.98 23.06 30.02
N MET A 378 8.86 23.27 29.32
CA MET A 378 8.43 24.56 28.80
C MET A 378 7.00 24.90 29.24
N PRO A 379 6.75 25.06 30.56
CA PRO A 379 5.44 25.40 31.07
C PRO A 379 5.04 26.79 30.53
N GLY A 380 3.83 26.90 30.00
CA GLY A 380 3.31 28.13 29.38
C GLY A 380 3.51 28.28 27.86
N TRP A 381 4.25 27.38 27.24
CA TRP A 381 4.29 27.31 25.77
C TRP A 381 3.09 26.52 25.23
N PRO A 382 2.50 26.94 24.10
CA PRO A 382 1.43 26.16 23.47
C PRO A 382 1.90 24.75 23.09
N GLN A 383 1.07 23.74 23.31
CA GLN A 383 1.39 22.34 22.95
C GLN A 383 1.76 22.14 21.47
N VAL A 384 1.19 22.98 20.58
CA VAL A 384 1.59 23.05 19.16
C VAL A 384 3.07 23.34 19.00
N VAL A 385 3.69 24.08 19.92
CA VAL A 385 5.13 24.40 19.86
C VAL A 385 5.94 23.30 20.54
N SER A 386 5.64 22.93 21.79
CA SER A 386 6.40 21.94 22.55
C SER A 386 6.34 20.55 21.93
N ASN A 387 5.15 20.08 21.58
CA ASN A 387 4.93 18.72 21.05
C ASN A 387 4.80 18.67 19.52
N GLY A 388 4.83 19.83 18.85
CA GLY A 388 4.69 19.95 17.40
C GLY A 388 5.93 20.50 16.71
N LEU A 389 6.14 21.81 16.81
CA LEU A 389 7.22 22.52 16.08
C LEU A 389 8.61 22.00 16.43
N ILE A 390 8.90 21.88 17.73
CA ILE A 390 10.23 21.49 18.22
C ILE A 390 10.56 20.04 17.83
N PRO A 391 9.73 19.01 18.11
CA PRO A 391 10.00 17.65 17.66
C PRO A 391 10.14 17.55 16.12
N THR A 392 9.33 18.32 15.37
CA THR A 392 9.44 18.33 13.90
C THR A 392 10.77 18.94 13.44
N ALA A 393 11.21 20.02 14.05
CA ALA A 393 12.51 20.64 13.73
C ALA A 393 13.69 19.69 14.09
N LEU A 394 13.62 19.01 15.23
CA LEU A 394 14.59 17.99 15.62
C LEU A 394 14.60 16.81 14.64
N PHE A 395 13.46 16.36 14.19
CA PHE A 395 13.32 15.30 13.18
C PHE A 395 13.92 15.71 11.84
N ILE A 396 13.65 16.92 11.35
CA ILE A 396 14.26 17.45 10.13
C ILE A 396 15.79 17.57 10.29
N GLY A 397 16.25 18.03 11.46
CA GLY A 397 17.68 18.08 11.79
C GLY A 397 18.32 16.69 11.78
N LEU A 398 17.66 15.69 12.35
CA LEU A 398 18.08 14.30 12.28
C LEU A 398 18.23 13.80 10.84
N LEU A 399 17.21 14.03 10.00
CA LEU A 399 17.26 13.64 8.59
C LEU A 399 18.39 14.31 7.83
N ALA A 400 18.64 15.60 8.09
CA ALA A 400 19.78 16.32 7.52
C ALA A 400 21.12 15.76 7.99
N GLY A 401 21.24 15.45 9.29
CA GLY A 401 22.42 14.79 9.88
C GLY A 401 22.68 13.42 9.26
N VAL A 402 21.65 12.57 9.16
CA VAL A 402 21.73 11.26 8.52
C VAL A 402 22.15 11.41 7.05
N TYR A 403 21.54 12.34 6.29
CA TYR A 403 21.92 12.61 4.89
C TYR A 403 23.41 12.93 4.74
N ILE A 404 23.95 13.78 5.61
CA ILE A 404 25.38 14.16 5.59
C ILE A 404 26.26 12.96 6.00
N ALA A 405 25.88 12.26 7.07
CA ALA A 405 26.64 11.16 7.64
C ALA A 405 26.78 9.98 6.69
N ILE A 406 25.72 9.60 5.96
CA ILE A 406 25.74 8.47 5.02
C ILE A 406 26.39 8.80 3.67
N ARG A 407 26.43 10.08 3.28
CA ARG A 407 26.95 10.48 1.97
C ARG A 407 28.47 10.46 1.88
N LYS A 408 29.15 10.98 2.89
CA LYS A 408 30.61 11.17 2.87
C LYS A 408 31.40 9.85 2.86
N PRO A 409 31.16 8.87 3.75
CA PRO A 409 31.98 7.66 3.85
C PRO A 409 31.89 6.78 2.60
N PHE A 410 30.72 6.73 1.97
CA PHE A 410 30.45 5.85 0.83
C PHE A 410 30.62 6.54 -0.53
N ARG A 411 31.00 7.83 -0.56
CA ARG A 411 31.10 8.63 -1.79
C ARG A 411 29.83 8.59 -2.64
N ALA A 412 28.68 8.38 -2.00
CA ALA A 412 27.39 8.19 -2.65
C ALA A 412 26.97 9.44 -3.44
N GLN A 413 26.42 9.22 -4.63
CA GLN A 413 25.85 10.29 -5.44
C GLN A 413 24.52 10.76 -4.82
N ARG A 414 24.07 11.98 -5.19
CA ARG A 414 22.80 12.53 -4.67
C ARG A 414 21.61 11.58 -4.81
N PRO A 415 21.37 10.92 -5.97
CA PRO A 415 20.24 9.99 -6.09
C PRO A 415 20.35 8.77 -5.16
N GLU A 416 21.56 8.24 -4.94
CA GLU A 416 21.82 7.12 -4.03
C GLU A 416 21.60 7.51 -2.58
N THR A 417 22.05 8.72 -2.19
CA THR A 417 21.82 9.25 -0.85
C THR A 417 20.31 9.46 -0.58
N VAL A 418 19.55 9.96 -1.57
CA VAL A 418 18.10 10.10 -1.47
C VAL A 418 17.42 8.72 -1.31
N GLN A 419 17.85 7.71 -2.07
CA GLN A 419 17.34 6.34 -1.90
C GLN A 419 17.66 5.78 -0.50
N ALA A 420 18.88 6.00 -0.01
CA ALA A 420 19.26 5.59 1.34
C ALA A 420 18.46 6.31 2.43
N LEU A 421 18.15 7.60 2.25
CA LEU A 421 17.27 8.34 3.17
C LEU A 421 15.84 7.78 3.17
N VAL A 422 15.32 7.38 2.00
CA VAL A 422 14.02 6.68 1.92
C VAL A 422 14.08 5.33 2.63
N VAL A 423 15.19 4.59 2.54
CA VAL A 423 15.39 3.36 3.33
C VAL A 423 15.37 3.65 4.83
N PHE A 424 16.04 4.72 5.27
CA PHE A 424 16.01 5.16 6.66
C PHE A 424 14.57 5.40 7.14
N LEU A 425 13.80 6.21 6.40
CA LEU A 425 12.40 6.50 6.73
C LEU A 425 11.51 5.25 6.71
N LEU A 426 11.75 4.34 5.76
CA LEU A 426 11.03 3.08 5.66
C LEU A 426 11.28 2.18 6.86
N VAL A 427 12.55 1.98 7.23
CA VAL A 427 12.92 1.15 8.40
C VAL A 427 12.40 1.80 9.69
N MET A 428 12.50 3.12 9.82
CA MET A 428 11.90 3.86 10.92
C MET A 428 10.38 3.58 11.01
N PHE A 429 9.65 3.68 9.90
CA PHE A 429 8.21 3.40 9.86
C PHE A 429 7.88 1.94 10.24
N VAL A 430 8.68 0.98 9.78
CA VAL A 430 8.54 -0.44 10.16
C VAL A 430 8.79 -0.62 11.66
N MET A 431 9.83 0.03 12.22
CA MET A 431 10.12 -0.02 13.67
C MET A 431 8.98 0.60 14.48
N LEU A 432 8.45 1.76 14.08
CA LEU A 432 7.27 2.38 14.72
C LEU A 432 6.05 1.44 14.63
N THR A 433 5.84 0.78 13.50
CA THR A 433 4.76 -0.22 13.33
C THR A 433 4.91 -1.39 14.31
N ILE A 434 6.13 -1.92 14.45
CA ILE A 434 6.44 -3.01 15.38
C ILE A 434 6.23 -2.55 16.83
N ILE A 435 6.70 -1.35 17.19
CA ILE A 435 6.53 -0.79 18.53
C ILE A 435 5.05 -0.65 18.85
N CYS A 436 4.27 -0.01 17.99
CA CYS A 436 2.83 0.14 18.16
C CYS A 436 2.11 -1.21 18.32
N ALA A 437 2.39 -2.16 17.43
CA ALA A 437 1.68 -3.43 17.39
C ALA A 437 2.00 -4.31 18.61
N ILE A 438 3.28 -4.35 19.04
CA ILE A 438 3.78 -5.33 20.00
C ILE A 438 3.97 -4.72 21.39
N PHE A 439 4.53 -3.50 21.50
CA PHE A 439 4.99 -2.94 22.76
C PHE A 439 4.05 -1.91 23.37
N ARG A 440 2.98 -1.48 22.71
CA ARG A 440 1.98 -0.58 23.28
C ARG A 440 0.88 -1.35 24.01
N GLY A 441 0.67 -1.03 25.27
CA GLY A 441 -0.38 -1.58 26.14
C GLY A 441 -1.47 -0.58 26.46
N GLU A 442 -2.18 -0.76 27.59
CA GLU A 442 -3.22 0.15 28.07
C GLU A 442 -2.75 1.60 28.16
N GLY A 443 -3.61 2.53 27.74
CA GLY A 443 -3.25 3.95 27.64
C GLY A 443 -2.17 4.27 26.61
N MET A 444 -1.88 3.35 25.69
CA MET A 444 -0.76 3.44 24.75
C MET A 444 0.61 3.54 25.44
N ALA A 445 0.73 3.15 26.73
CA ALA A 445 2.01 3.10 27.42
C ALA A 445 2.94 2.02 26.87
N LEU A 446 4.25 2.29 26.84
CA LEU A 446 5.25 1.33 26.40
C LEU A 446 5.40 0.21 27.43
N ARG A 447 5.24 -1.05 27.01
CA ARG A 447 5.30 -2.23 27.88
C ARG A 447 6.05 -3.40 27.22
N TRP A 448 6.72 -4.19 28.03
CA TRP A 448 7.29 -5.45 27.56
C TRP A 448 6.21 -6.48 27.26
N PRO A 449 6.27 -7.17 26.12
CA PRO A 449 5.32 -8.24 25.81
C PRO A 449 5.37 -9.34 26.88
N GLY A 450 4.20 -9.72 27.42
CA GLY A 450 4.08 -10.78 28.42
C GLY A 450 4.15 -10.36 29.88
N VAL A 451 4.44 -9.11 30.20
CA VAL A 451 4.33 -8.58 31.56
C VAL A 451 2.88 -8.20 31.81
N ARG A 452 2.15 -8.98 32.64
CA ARG A 452 0.82 -8.60 33.12
C ARG A 452 0.94 -7.40 34.04
N SER A 453 0.07 -6.40 33.86
CA SER A 453 -0.13 -5.35 34.87
C SER A 453 -0.68 -6.02 36.13
N ASN A 454 0.05 -5.89 37.24
CA ASN A 454 -0.48 -6.20 38.57
C ASN A 454 -1.61 -5.22 38.91
#